data_f88c453abbc518cf55521a1a330bc6c7
#
_entry.id   f88c453abbc518cf55521a1a330bc6c7
#
_cell.length_a   1.000
_cell.length_b   1.000
_cell.length_c   1.000
_cell.angle_alpha   90.00
_cell.angle_beta   90.00
_cell.angle_gamma   90.00
#
_symmetry.space_group_name_H-M   'P 1'
#
loop_
_entity.id
_entity.type
_entity.pdbx_description
1 polymer ?
#
loop_
_entity_poly.entity_id
_entity_poly.type
_entity_poly.pdbx_seq_one_letter_code
_entity_poly.pdbx_strand_id
1 'polypeptide(L)'
;MTVLVDTSVWSLALRRDAPPNSPEAVQLTKALESELVVTTGLIMQELLQGFLPERTQAEIRRRFSALPAVQPTRDDHVAAADLRNTCRRAGVQLGTIDALIAQLCITYDLELLSADRDFEHAARHCKLRLWAGTGA
;
A
#
# COMPACT_ATOMS: atom_id res chain seq x y z
N MET A 1 -3.28 -10.14 11.58
CA MET A 1 -3.22 -8.69 11.31
C MET A 1 -3.83 -8.39 9.95
N THR A 2 -4.33 -7.19 9.79
CA THR A 2 -4.85 -6.74 8.51
C THR A 2 -3.80 -5.86 7.84
N VAL A 3 -3.49 -6.15 6.59
CA VAL A 3 -2.38 -5.53 5.87
C VAL A 3 -2.90 -4.85 4.61
N LEU A 4 -2.52 -3.60 4.43
CA LEU A 4 -2.72 -2.89 3.16
C LEU A 4 -1.41 -2.97 2.39
N VAL A 5 -1.47 -3.49 1.17
CA VAL A 5 -0.30 -3.62 0.31
C VAL A 5 -0.25 -2.45 -0.65
N ASP A 6 0.84 -1.68 -0.56
CA ASP A 6 1.05 -0.49 -1.39
C ASP A 6 1.31 -0.87 -2.85
N THR A 7 1.02 0.08 -3.73
CA THR A 7 1.23 -0.06 -5.18
C THR A 7 2.66 -0.51 -5.50
N SER A 8 3.66 -0.03 -4.77
CA SER A 8 5.05 -0.37 -5.01
C SER A 8 5.31 -1.88 -4.95
N VAL A 9 4.74 -2.56 -3.96
CA VAL A 9 4.92 -4.00 -3.81
C VAL A 9 4.16 -4.76 -4.89
N TRP A 10 2.90 -4.40 -5.15
CA TRP A 10 2.13 -5.00 -6.21
C TRP A 10 2.83 -4.84 -7.56
N SER A 11 3.30 -3.62 -7.85
CA SER A 11 3.96 -3.31 -9.12
C SER A 11 5.23 -4.14 -9.31
N LEU A 12 6.06 -4.23 -8.28
CA LEU A 12 7.31 -5.01 -8.36
C LEU A 12 7.03 -6.50 -8.45
N ALA A 13 6.04 -7.00 -7.73
CA ALA A 13 5.70 -8.42 -7.73
C ALA A 13 5.05 -8.87 -9.04
N LEU A 14 4.29 -7.97 -9.70
CA LEU A 14 3.57 -8.30 -10.94
C LEU A 14 4.34 -7.96 -12.20
N ARG A 15 5.58 -7.46 -12.08
CA ARG A 15 6.40 -7.19 -13.25
C ARG A 15 6.65 -8.47 -14.03
N ARG A 16 6.56 -8.34 -15.37
CA ARG A 16 6.72 -9.48 -16.26
C ARG A 16 8.08 -10.17 -16.10
N ASP A 17 9.13 -9.38 -15.82
CA ASP A 17 10.49 -9.85 -15.67
C ASP A 17 10.90 -10.06 -14.21
N ALA A 18 9.96 -9.93 -13.27
CA ALA A 18 10.28 -10.10 -11.85
C ALA A 18 10.64 -11.56 -11.55
N PRO A 19 11.77 -11.81 -10.91
CA PRO A 19 12.07 -13.15 -10.46
C PRO A 19 11.02 -13.65 -9.48
N PRO A 20 10.62 -14.93 -9.53
CA PRO A 20 9.63 -15.48 -8.59
C PRO A 20 10.04 -15.36 -7.13
N ASN A 21 11.34 -15.23 -6.86
CA ASN A 21 11.90 -15.12 -5.52
C ASN A 21 12.33 -13.70 -5.18
N SER A 22 11.86 -12.68 -5.91
CA SER A 22 12.15 -11.31 -5.55
C SER A 22 11.60 -11.00 -4.15
N PRO A 23 12.28 -10.12 -3.38
CA PRO A 23 11.80 -9.79 -2.02
C PRO A 23 10.34 -9.35 -2.00
N GLU A 24 9.91 -8.54 -2.96
CA GLU A 24 8.54 -8.04 -3.04
C GLU A 24 7.55 -9.15 -3.34
N ALA A 25 7.88 -10.06 -4.26
CA ALA A 25 7.02 -11.20 -4.57
C ALA A 25 6.88 -12.13 -3.37
N VAL A 26 7.96 -12.38 -2.66
CA VAL A 26 7.95 -13.23 -1.46
C VAL A 26 7.11 -12.59 -0.35
N GLN A 27 7.28 -11.28 -0.12
CA GLN A 27 6.52 -10.56 0.89
C GLN A 27 5.03 -10.56 0.57
N LEU A 28 4.69 -10.30 -0.68
CA LEU A 28 3.28 -10.29 -1.11
C LEU A 28 2.65 -11.67 -0.92
N THR A 29 3.35 -12.73 -1.32
CA THR A 29 2.86 -14.08 -1.14
C THR A 29 2.62 -14.40 0.33
N LYS A 30 3.55 -14.05 1.20
CA LYS A 30 3.40 -14.26 2.64
C LYS A 30 2.20 -13.51 3.20
N ALA A 31 2.03 -12.25 2.79
CA ALA A 31 0.90 -11.45 3.26
C ALA A 31 -0.43 -12.06 2.83
N LEU A 32 -0.52 -12.48 1.57
CA LEU A 32 -1.74 -13.10 1.05
C LEU A 32 -2.07 -14.43 1.72
N GLU A 33 -1.06 -15.17 2.16
CA GLU A 33 -1.25 -16.48 2.80
C GLU A 33 -1.54 -16.38 4.29
N SER A 34 -0.91 -15.43 5.00
CA SER A 34 -0.93 -15.41 6.45
C SER A 34 -1.69 -14.23 7.06
N GLU A 35 -2.07 -13.24 6.27
CA GLU A 35 -2.74 -12.04 6.74
C GLU A 35 -4.04 -11.81 5.99
N LEU A 36 -4.90 -10.94 6.53
CA LEU A 36 -6.02 -10.41 5.76
C LEU A 36 -5.52 -9.22 4.96
N VAL A 37 -5.42 -9.38 3.65
CA VAL A 37 -4.98 -8.30 2.77
C VAL A 37 -6.18 -7.50 2.32
N VAL A 38 -6.09 -6.18 2.49
CA VAL A 38 -7.10 -5.23 2.01
C VAL A 38 -6.46 -4.26 1.03
N THR A 39 -7.29 -3.58 0.26
CA THR A 39 -6.83 -2.59 -0.69
C THR A 39 -7.71 -1.35 -0.66
N THR A 40 -7.46 -0.42 -1.56
CA THR A 40 -8.30 0.74 -1.81
C THR A 40 -8.31 1.02 -3.30
N GLY A 41 -9.35 1.70 -3.77
CA GLY A 41 -9.50 1.98 -5.20
C GLY A 41 -8.33 2.72 -5.81
N LEU A 42 -7.66 3.58 -5.04
CA LEU A 42 -6.48 4.30 -5.53
C LEU A 42 -5.33 3.38 -5.92
N ILE A 43 -5.11 2.32 -5.16
CA ILE A 43 -4.03 1.37 -5.47
C ILE A 43 -4.34 0.64 -6.77
N MET A 44 -5.57 0.15 -6.92
CA MET A 44 -5.99 -0.48 -8.15
C MET A 44 -5.85 0.46 -9.35
N GLN A 45 -6.27 1.72 -9.17
CA GLN A 45 -6.17 2.72 -10.23
C GLN A 45 -4.72 2.97 -10.64
N GLU A 46 -3.83 3.13 -9.66
CA GLU A 46 -2.40 3.34 -9.94
C GLU A 46 -1.80 2.18 -10.74
N LEU A 47 -2.17 0.97 -10.38
CA LEU A 47 -1.68 -0.21 -11.09
C LEU A 47 -2.23 -0.28 -12.52
N LEU A 48 -3.54 -0.06 -12.69
CA LEU A 48 -4.19 -0.22 -13.98
C LEU A 48 -3.82 0.89 -14.98
N GLN A 49 -3.50 2.09 -14.50
CA GLN A 49 -3.12 3.18 -15.40
C GLN A 49 -1.66 3.14 -15.82
N GLY A 50 -0.87 2.20 -15.33
CA GLY A 50 0.43 1.88 -15.89
C GLY A 50 0.26 1.21 -17.24
N PHE A 51 1.27 1.29 -18.12
CA PHE A 51 1.21 0.67 -19.44
C PHE A 51 1.43 -0.83 -19.33
N LEU A 52 0.38 -1.57 -18.99
CA LEU A 52 0.44 -2.99 -18.77
C LEU A 52 -0.24 -3.76 -19.90
N PRO A 53 0.25 -4.97 -20.23
CA PRO A 53 -0.46 -5.84 -21.17
C PRO A 53 -1.87 -6.16 -20.68
N GLU A 54 -2.78 -6.39 -21.60
CA GLU A 54 -4.17 -6.72 -21.25
C GLU A 54 -4.29 -7.91 -20.30
N ARG A 55 -3.45 -8.91 -20.47
CA ARG A 55 -3.44 -10.08 -19.59
C ARG A 55 -3.15 -9.67 -18.15
N THR A 56 -2.17 -8.80 -17.95
CA THR A 56 -1.81 -8.32 -16.61
C THR A 56 -2.93 -7.46 -16.03
N GLN A 57 -3.56 -6.61 -16.85
CA GLN A 57 -4.69 -5.81 -16.42
C GLN A 57 -5.86 -6.70 -15.97
N ALA A 58 -6.17 -7.74 -16.72
CA ALA A 58 -7.23 -8.68 -16.37
C ALA A 58 -6.92 -9.39 -15.06
N GLU A 59 -5.66 -9.78 -14.85
CA GLU A 59 -5.20 -10.41 -13.62
C GLU A 59 -5.39 -9.49 -12.41
N ILE A 60 -5.01 -8.22 -12.55
CA ILE A 60 -5.17 -7.23 -11.48
C ILE A 60 -6.65 -7.07 -11.15
N ARG A 61 -7.50 -6.89 -12.14
CA ARG A 61 -8.95 -6.74 -11.92
C ARG A 61 -9.53 -7.94 -11.19
N ARG A 62 -9.12 -9.13 -11.59
CA ARG A 62 -9.60 -10.38 -10.99
C ARG A 62 -9.17 -10.48 -9.53
N ARG A 63 -7.89 -10.23 -9.23
CA ARG A 63 -7.36 -10.31 -7.88
C ARG A 63 -8.01 -9.28 -6.97
N PHE A 64 -8.14 -8.05 -7.44
CA PHE A 64 -8.66 -6.95 -6.63
C PHE A 64 -10.15 -7.07 -6.39
N SER A 65 -10.90 -7.72 -7.29
CA SER A 65 -12.32 -7.97 -7.05
C SER A 65 -12.56 -8.91 -5.86
N ALA A 66 -11.56 -9.71 -5.51
CA ALA A 66 -11.64 -10.64 -4.39
C ALA A 66 -11.13 -10.06 -3.07
N LEU A 67 -10.51 -8.88 -3.09
CA LEU A 67 -9.97 -8.25 -1.88
C LEU A 67 -10.96 -7.26 -1.27
N PRO A 68 -11.13 -7.27 0.05
CA PRO A 68 -11.86 -6.19 0.71
C PRO A 68 -11.20 -4.85 0.42
N ALA A 69 -12.01 -3.83 0.18
CA ALA A 69 -11.50 -2.50 -0.16
C ALA A 69 -11.97 -1.48 0.88
N VAL A 70 -11.02 -0.68 1.37
CA VAL A 70 -11.32 0.45 2.23
C VAL A 70 -11.68 1.63 1.34
N GLN A 71 -12.81 2.26 1.63
CA GLN A 71 -13.27 3.42 0.86
C GLN A 71 -13.06 4.68 1.69
N PRO A 72 -12.19 5.61 1.25
CA PRO A 72 -11.92 6.81 2.01
C PRO A 72 -13.15 7.70 2.15
N THR A 73 -13.33 8.26 3.34
CA THR A 73 -14.37 9.23 3.63
C THR A 73 -13.82 10.65 3.51
N ARG A 74 -14.72 11.64 3.61
CA ARG A 74 -14.28 13.05 3.67
C ARG A 74 -13.31 13.26 4.83
N ASP A 75 -13.61 12.70 6.01
CA ASP A 75 -12.76 12.88 7.19
C ASP A 75 -11.39 12.23 6.98
N ASP A 76 -11.32 11.13 6.25
CA ASP A 76 -10.05 10.49 5.93
C ASP A 76 -9.17 11.41 5.08
N HIS A 77 -9.76 12.13 4.13
CA HIS A 77 -9.04 13.10 3.31
C HIS A 77 -8.52 14.28 4.13
N VAL A 78 -9.34 14.79 5.04
CA VAL A 78 -8.92 15.88 5.94
C VAL A 78 -7.75 15.42 6.81
N ALA A 79 -7.87 14.25 7.40
CA ALA A 79 -6.82 13.70 8.26
C ALA A 79 -5.53 13.43 7.46
N ALA A 80 -5.66 12.98 6.22
CA ALA A 80 -4.49 12.76 5.35
C ALA A 80 -3.76 14.07 5.04
N ALA A 81 -4.50 15.16 4.83
CA ALA A 81 -3.89 16.47 4.62
C ALA A 81 -3.11 16.91 5.86
N ASP A 82 -3.68 16.72 7.05
CA ASP A 82 -3.01 17.05 8.30
C ASP A 82 -1.75 16.22 8.49
N LEU A 83 -1.81 14.93 8.17
CA LEU A 83 -0.65 14.03 8.27
C LEU A 83 0.46 14.47 7.33
N ARG A 84 0.12 14.82 6.10
CA ARG A 84 1.08 15.29 5.12
C ARG A 84 1.78 16.55 5.61
N ASN A 85 1.04 17.47 6.20
CA ASN A 85 1.59 18.70 6.75
C ASN A 85 2.50 18.43 7.95
N THR A 86 2.11 17.50 8.82
CA THR A 86 2.95 17.09 9.96
C THR A 86 4.28 16.53 9.47
N CYS A 87 4.26 15.65 8.48
CA CYS A 87 5.48 15.07 7.91
C CYS A 87 6.35 16.16 7.25
N ARG A 88 5.72 17.08 6.51
CA ARG A 88 6.46 18.17 5.86
C ARG A 88 7.20 19.03 6.87
N ARG A 89 6.55 19.37 7.98
CA ARG A 89 7.19 20.15 9.05
C ARG A 89 8.38 19.42 9.66
N ALA A 90 8.36 18.09 9.61
CA ALA A 90 9.47 17.27 10.10
C ALA A 90 10.50 16.97 9.01
N GLY A 91 10.35 17.55 7.82
CA GLY A 91 11.30 17.36 6.72
C GLY A 91 11.03 16.13 5.86
N VAL A 92 9.86 15.49 6.02
CA VAL A 92 9.52 14.30 5.24
C VAL A 92 8.50 14.67 4.18
N GLN A 93 8.85 14.40 2.92
CA GLN A 93 7.98 14.67 1.77
C GLN A 93 7.17 13.44 1.43
N LEU A 94 5.87 13.48 1.72
CA LEU A 94 4.92 12.46 1.25
C LEU A 94 4.08 13.06 0.13
N GLY A 95 3.84 12.29 -0.92
CA GLY A 95 2.88 12.66 -1.93
C GLY A 95 1.45 12.61 -1.38
N THR A 96 0.52 13.21 -2.12
CA THR A 96 -0.88 13.28 -1.71
C THR A 96 -1.49 11.89 -1.54
N ILE A 97 -1.24 10.99 -2.48
CA ILE A 97 -1.78 9.63 -2.43
C ILE A 97 -1.13 8.83 -1.29
N ASP A 98 0.18 8.98 -1.11
CA ASP A 98 0.89 8.28 -0.04
C ASP A 98 0.42 8.71 1.33
N ALA A 99 0.13 10.01 1.50
CA ALA A 99 -0.43 10.52 2.76
C ALA A 99 -1.80 9.90 3.05
N LEU A 100 -2.63 9.76 2.02
CA LEU A 100 -3.93 9.10 2.19
C LEU A 100 -3.76 7.63 2.55
N ILE A 101 -2.87 6.91 1.87
CA ILE A 101 -2.59 5.50 2.17
C ILE A 101 -2.14 5.35 3.62
N ALA A 102 -1.19 6.16 4.06
CA ALA A 102 -0.72 6.12 5.44
C ALA A 102 -1.83 6.42 6.43
N GLN A 103 -2.66 7.41 6.14
CA GLN A 103 -3.76 7.78 7.04
C GLN A 103 -4.81 6.68 7.12
N LEU A 104 -5.12 6.01 6.02
CA LEU A 104 -6.06 4.88 6.03
C LEU A 104 -5.55 3.77 6.94
N CYS A 105 -4.25 3.48 6.89
CA CYS A 105 -3.65 2.47 7.76
C CYS A 105 -3.79 2.86 9.23
N ILE A 106 -3.60 4.13 9.56
CA ILE A 106 -3.73 4.61 10.95
C ILE A 106 -5.19 4.53 11.40
N THR A 107 -6.11 5.04 10.59
CA THR A 107 -7.52 5.11 10.95
C THR A 107 -8.17 3.74 11.09
N TYR A 108 -7.85 2.82 10.19
CA TYR A 108 -8.48 1.51 10.13
C TYR A 108 -7.65 0.39 10.75
N ASP A 109 -6.61 0.78 11.48
CA ASP A 109 -5.76 -0.17 12.23
C ASP A 109 -5.14 -1.23 11.31
N LEU A 110 -4.55 -0.78 10.22
CA LEU A 110 -3.88 -1.63 9.25
C LEU A 110 -2.38 -1.47 9.36
N GLU A 111 -1.65 -2.53 9.04
CA GLU A 111 -0.22 -2.42 8.80
C GLU A 111 0.02 -2.22 7.31
N LEU A 112 1.03 -1.45 6.97
CA LEU A 112 1.35 -1.13 5.59
C LEU A 112 2.54 -1.96 5.11
N LEU A 113 2.35 -2.70 4.01
CA LEU A 113 3.44 -3.35 3.29
C LEU A 113 3.79 -2.50 2.09
N SER A 114 4.98 -1.92 2.10
CA SER A 114 5.47 -1.06 1.03
C SER A 114 6.95 -1.28 0.79
N ALA A 115 7.38 -1.04 -0.46
CA ALA A 115 8.78 -1.02 -0.83
C ALA A 115 9.34 0.42 -0.85
N ASP A 116 8.51 1.41 -0.58
CA ASP A 116 8.91 2.82 -0.62
C ASP A 116 9.40 3.26 0.75
N ARG A 117 10.65 3.72 0.80
CA ARG A 117 11.28 4.13 2.06
C ARG A 117 10.69 5.40 2.65
N ASP A 118 9.96 6.18 1.86
CA ASP A 118 9.30 7.38 2.38
C ASP A 118 8.33 7.05 3.51
N PHE A 119 7.71 5.89 3.46
CA PHE A 119 6.83 5.43 4.55
C PHE A 119 7.61 5.09 5.82
N GLU A 120 8.83 4.59 5.70
CA GLU A 120 9.69 4.38 6.87
C GLU A 120 10.00 5.71 7.57
N HIS A 121 10.31 6.73 6.77
CA HIS A 121 10.57 8.06 7.32
C HIS A 121 9.32 8.66 7.95
N ALA A 122 8.17 8.53 7.28
CA ALA A 122 6.91 9.05 7.80
C ALA A 122 6.50 8.37 9.11
N ALA A 123 6.77 7.08 9.24
CA ALA A 123 6.40 6.30 10.43
C ALA A 123 7.08 6.79 11.70
N ARG A 124 8.17 7.56 11.57
CA ARG A 124 8.85 8.17 12.72
C ARG A 124 8.09 9.36 13.29
N HIS A 125 7.14 9.91 12.54
CA HIS A 125 6.44 11.16 12.88
C HIS A 125 4.93 10.99 13.00
N CYS A 126 4.43 9.76 12.89
CA CYS A 126 3.00 9.46 13.00
C CYS A 126 2.83 8.03 13.50
N LYS A 127 1.56 7.61 13.64
CA LYS A 127 1.23 6.30 14.19
C LYS A 127 1.18 5.19 13.13
N LEU A 128 1.74 5.43 11.96
CA LEU A 128 1.80 4.43 10.91
C LEU A 128 2.63 3.23 11.37
N ARG A 129 2.08 2.03 11.19
CA ARG A 129 2.79 0.78 11.46
C ARG A 129 3.09 0.07 10.13
N LEU A 130 4.32 -0.35 9.99
CA LEU A 130 4.78 -1.08 8.81
C LEU A 130 4.73 -2.57 9.08
N TRP A 131 4.26 -3.33 8.07
CA TRP A 131 4.25 -4.79 8.18
C TRP A 131 5.66 -5.32 7.95
N ALA A 132 6.18 -6.05 8.93
CA ALA A 132 7.56 -6.54 8.93
C ALA A 132 7.66 -8.03 8.53
N GLY A 133 6.59 -8.54 7.96
CA GLY A 133 6.51 -9.96 7.67
C GLY A 133 5.96 -10.72 8.85
N THR A 134 6.09 -12.04 8.81
CA THR A 134 5.55 -12.88 9.87
C THR A 134 6.33 -12.74 11.18
N GLY A 135 7.12 -11.80 11.30
CA GLY A 135 7.79 -11.42 12.50
C GLY A 135 8.54 -12.54 13.13
N ALA A 136 8.46 -13.33 12.53
CA ALA A 136 9.00 -14.43 13.14
C ALA A 136 10.09 -14.10 14.02
#